data_213753b676851126adc4d3933e6ad916
#
_entry.id   213753b676851126adc4d3933e6ad916
#
_cell.length_a   1.000
_cell.length_b   1.000
_cell.length_c   1.000
_cell.angle_alpha   90.00
_cell.angle_beta   90.00
_cell.angle_gamma   90.00
#
_symmetry.space_group_name_H-M   'P 1'
#
loop_
_entity.id
_entity.type
_entity.pdbx_description
1 polymer ?
#
loop_
_entity_poly.entity_id
_entity_poly.type
_entity_poly.pdbx_seq_one_letter_code
_entity_poly.pdbx_strand_id
1 'polypeptide(L)'
;MGISGEAGDVAGCIKKTLFHGDDQTQGIRENLGDTMWYIAMIANLYGWDLEEVLNENIEKLKKRYIKAFTEKEAVRNGKRIDWNEN
;
A
#
# COMPACT_ATOMS: atom_id res chain seq x y z
N MET A 1 16.54 8.41 -4.47
CA MET A 1 15.77 7.53 -5.35
C MET A 1 14.44 8.17 -5.67
N GLY A 2 14.11 8.19 -6.96
CA GLY A 2 12.90 8.84 -7.43
C GLY A 2 11.63 8.35 -6.78
N ILE A 3 11.46 7.01 -6.65
CA ILE A 3 10.25 6.44 -6.08
C ILE A 3 10.06 6.82 -4.61
N SER A 4 11.13 6.84 -3.82
CA SER A 4 11.06 7.25 -2.41
C SER A 4 10.71 8.73 -2.28
N GLY A 5 11.29 9.57 -3.13
CA GLY A 5 11.02 11.00 -3.15
C GLY A 5 9.56 11.30 -3.50
N GLU A 6 9.03 10.66 -4.54
CA GLU A 6 7.65 10.88 -4.95
C GLU A 6 6.65 10.37 -3.91
N ALA A 7 6.91 9.22 -3.30
CA ALA A 7 6.07 8.70 -2.23
C ALA A 7 6.10 9.65 -1.01
N GLY A 8 7.26 10.20 -0.68
CA GLY A 8 7.41 11.19 0.38
C GLY A 8 6.65 12.46 0.07
N ASP A 9 6.66 12.91 -1.18
CA ASP A 9 5.92 14.09 -1.61
C ASP A 9 4.42 13.88 -1.48
N VAL A 10 3.92 12.70 -1.81
CA VAL A 10 2.50 12.35 -1.60
C VAL A 10 2.15 12.46 -0.12
N ALA A 11 2.96 11.88 0.76
CA ALA A 11 2.73 11.95 2.20
C ALA A 11 2.75 13.39 2.71
N GLY A 12 3.70 14.20 2.21
CA GLY A 12 3.80 15.62 2.57
C GLY A 12 2.58 16.42 2.14
N CYS A 13 2.07 16.18 0.94
CA CYS A 13 0.86 16.85 0.43
C CYS A 13 -0.38 16.47 1.25
N ILE A 14 -0.51 15.21 1.64
CA ILE A 14 -1.60 14.75 2.48
C ILE A 14 -1.54 15.43 3.84
N LYS A 15 -0.37 15.50 4.45
CA LYS A 15 -0.16 16.17 5.74
C LYS A 15 -0.57 17.64 5.66
N LYS A 16 -0.17 18.37 4.63
CA LYS A 16 -0.54 19.77 4.44
C LYS A 16 -2.04 19.94 4.30
N THR A 17 -2.69 19.07 3.52
CA THR A 17 -4.12 19.13 3.31
C THR A 17 -4.90 18.88 4.60
N LEU A 18 -4.51 17.87 5.37
CA LEU A 18 -5.24 17.45 6.57
C LEU A 18 -4.94 18.31 7.79
N PHE A 19 -3.69 18.72 7.97
CA PHE A 19 -3.26 19.32 9.23
C PHE A 19 -2.91 20.82 9.14
N HIS A 20 -2.64 21.33 7.95
CA HIS A 20 -2.25 22.72 7.75
C HIS A 20 -3.30 23.54 7.01
N GLY A 21 -4.43 22.94 6.63
CA GLY A 21 -5.49 23.62 5.91
C GLY A 21 -5.10 24.10 4.51
N ASP A 22 -4.01 23.57 3.96
CA ASP A 22 -3.49 23.93 2.65
C ASP A 22 -3.86 22.81 1.67
N ASP A 23 -4.86 23.06 0.82
CA ASP A 23 -5.35 22.07 -0.12
C ASP A 23 -4.32 21.70 -1.17
N GLN A 24 -3.75 20.51 -1.05
CA GLN A 24 -2.76 19.95 -1.95
C GLN A 24 -3.31 18.79 -2.79
N THR A 25 -4.62 18.76 -2.99
CA THR A 25 -5.28 17.64 -3.70
C THR A 25 -4.69 17.41 -5.09
N GLN A 26 -4.44 18.47 -5.86
CA GLN A 26 -3.84 18.35 -7.18
C GLN A 26 -2.39 17.84 -7.08
N GLY A 27 -1.64 18.31 -6.10
CA GLY A 27 -0.28 17.82 -5.85
C GLY A 27 -0.24 16.36 -5.49
N ILE A 28 -1.20 15.90 -4.69
CA ILE A 28 -1.34 14.47 -4.35
C ILE A 28 -1.54 13.65 -5.63
N ARG A 29 -2.44 14.08 -6.48
CA ARG A 29 -2.74 13.37 -7.74
C ARG A 29 -1.52 13.30 -8.66
N GLU A 30 -0.81 14.40 -8.82
CA GLU A 30 0.39 14.45 -9.65
C GLU A 30 1.49 13.54 -9.10
N ASN A 31 1.73 13.61 -7.79
CA ASN A 31 2.76 12.79 -7.16
C ASN A 31 2.41 11.30 -7.16
N LEU A 32 1.14 10.95 -7.08
CA LEU A 32 0.72 9.56 -7.28
C LEU A 32 1.07 9.07 -8.68
N GLY A 33 0.81 9.90 -9.69
CA GLY A 33 1.17 9.57 -11.07
C GLY A 33 2.68 9.37 -11.23
N ASP A 34 3.47 10.25 -10.64
CA ASP A 34 4.93 10.16 -10.69
C ASP A 34 5.43 8.90 -10.01
N THR A 35 4.84 8.55 -8.85
CA THR A 35 5.17 7.32 -8.13
C THR A 35 4.87 6.09 -8.99
N MET A 36 3.70 6.06 -9.63
CA MET A 36 3.31 4.97 -10.51
C MET A 36 4.23 4.83 -11.71
N TRP A 37 4.71 5.95 -12.24
CA TRP A 37 5.66 5.94 -13.35
C TRP A 37 6.96 5.21 -12.95
N TYR A 38 7.50 5.51 -11.78
CA TYR A 38 8.70 4.84 -11.27
C TYR A 38 8.44 3.35 -11.05
N ILE A 39 7.28 2.99 -10.54
CA ILE A 39 6.89 1.59 -10.35
C ILE A 39 6.85 0.86 -11.69
N ALA A 40 6.20 1.45 -12.69
CA ALA A 40 6.12 0.86 -14.02
C ALA A 40 7.50 0.71 -14.65
N MET A 41 8.37 1.71 -14.48
CA MET A 41 9.72 1.68 -14.98
C MET A 41 10.53 0.52 -14.37
N ILE A 42 10.44 0.33 -13.07
CA ILE A 42 11.13 -0.75 -12.36
C ILE A 42 10.63 -2.11 -12.86
N ALA A 43 9.32 -2.30 -12.94
CA ALA A 43 8.74 -3.54 -13.43
C ALA A 43 9.23 -3.84 -14.86
N ASN A 44 9.27 -2.82 -15.69
CA ASN A 44 9.71 -2.95 -17.07
C ASN A 44 11.19 -3.34 -17.16
N LEU A 45 12.05 -2.77 -16.31
CA LEU A 45 13.48 -3.09 -16.27
C LEU A 45 13.74 -4.57 -15.95
N TYR A 46 12.90 -5.16 -15.10
CA TYR A 46 13.03 -6.56 -14.70
C TYR A 46 12.21 -7.51 -15.58
N GLY A 47 11.47 -6.99 -16.54
CA GLY A 47 10.62 -7.80 -17.40
C GLY A 47 9.40 -8.38 -16.66
N TRP A 48 8.96 -7.75 -15.59
CA TRP A 48 7.80 -8.17 -14.83
C TRP A 48 6.53 -7.53 -15.38
N ASP A 49 5.45 -8.30 -15.37
CA ASP A 49 4.11 -7.79 -15.67
C ASP A 49 3.56 -7.13 -14.42
N LEU A 50 3.27 -5.86 -14.50
CA LEU A 50 2.77 -5.08 -13.35
C LEU A 50 1.45 -5.64 -12.82
N GLU A 51 0.58 -6.15 -13.70
CA GLU A 51 -0.67 -6.78 -13.30
C GLU A 51 -0.41 -8.00 -12.41
N GLU A 52 0.55 -8.83 -12.78
CA GLU A 52 0.92 -9.99 -11.97
C GLU A 52 1.46 -9.57 -10.61
N VAL A 53 2.30 -8.55 -10.55
CA VAL A 53 2.83 -8.01 -9.30
C VAL A 53 1.70 -7.53 -8.40
N LEU A 54 0.73 -6.81 -8.97
CA LEU A 54 -0.43 -6.32 -8.23
C LEU A 54 -1.30 -7.47 -7.72
N ASN A 55 -1.53 -8.48 -8.55
CA ASN A 55 -2.35 -9.65 -8.16
C ASN A 55 -1.70 -10.44 -7.04
N GLU A 56 -0.39 -10.64 -7.11
CA GLU A 56 0.36 -11.30 -6.04
C GLU A 56 0.24 -10.54 -4.73
N ASN A 57 0.31 -9.22 -4.80
CA ASN A 57 0.17 -8.38 -3.62
C ASN A 57 -1.23 -8.45 -3.03
N ILE A 58 -2.25 -8.44 -3.88
CA ILE A 58 -3.65 -8.56 -3.45
C ILE A 58 -3.88 -9.89 -2.75
N GLU A 59 -3.37 -10.99 -3.29
CA GLU A 59 -3.50 -12.30 -2.66
C GLU A 59 -2.81 -12.35 -1.29
N LYS A 60 -1.63 -11.75 -1.19
CA LYS A 60 -0.91 -11.65 0.08
C LYS A 60 -1.70 -10.84 1.11
N LEU A 61 -2.27 -9.72 0.70
CA LEU A 61 -3.08 -8.87 1.58
C LEU A 61 -4.36 -9.56 2.03
N LYS A 62 -5.02 -10.29 1.15
CA LYS A 62 -6.21 -11.07 1.50
C LYS A 62 -5.90 -12.08 2.60
N LYS A 63 -4.80 -12.79 2.49
CA LYS A 63 -4.38 -13.76 3.51
C LYS A 63 -4.13 -13.08 4.85
N ARG A 64 -3.47 -11.94 4.86
CA ARG A 64 -3.22 -11.16 6.07
C ARG A 64 -4.52 -10.68 6.70
N TYR A 65 -5.46 -10.20 5.90
CA TYR A 65 -6.75 -9.73 6.37
C TYR A 65 -7.56 -10.86 7.00
N ILE A 66 -7.60 -12.02 6.36
CA ILE A 66 -8.31 -13.18 6.88
C ILE A 66 -7.71 -13.61 8.22
N LYS A 67 -6.39 -13.69 8.32
CA LYS A 67 -5.71 -14.04 9.58
C LYS A 67 -6.02 -13.04 10.68
N ALA A 68 -5.93 -11.76 10.41
CA ALA A 68 -6.20 -10.71 11.38
C ALA A 68 -7.64 -10.75 11.86
N PHE A 69 -8.60 -10.93 10.94
CA PHE A 69 -10.02 -11.04 11.28
C PHE A 69 -10.30 -12.27 12.14
N THR A 70 -9.74 -13.40 11.75
CA THR A 70 -9.92 -14.66 12.45
C THR A 70 -9.32 -14.60 13.86
N GLU A 71 -8.17 -13.95 14.01
CA GLU A 71 -7.56 -13.76 15.32
C GLU A 71 -8.43 -12.88 16.24
N LYS A 72 -8.99 -11.81 15.71
CA LYS A 72 -9.91 -10.96 16.47
C LYS A 72 -11.13 -11.74 16.93
N GLU A 73 -11.69 -12.55 16.06
CA GLU A 73 -12.82 -13.41 16.42
C GLU A 73 -12.44 -14.42 17.51
N ALA A 74 -11.27 -15.03 17.38
CA ALA A 74 -10.80 -15.97 18.38
C ALA A 74 -10.59 -15.32 19.74
N VAL A 75 -10.03 -14.12 19.77
CA VAL A 75 -9.83 -13.36 21.01
C VAL A 75 -11.18 -13.01 21.63
N ARG A 76 -12.14 -12.55 20.81
CA ARG A 76 -13.49 -12.23 21.27
C ARG A 76 -14.19 -13.45 21.89
N ASN A 77 -13.96 -14.62 21.32
CA ASN A 77 -14.56 -15.87 21.76
C ASN A 77 -13.72 -16.63 22.79
N GLY A 78 -12.62 -16.04 23.26
CA GLY A 78 -11.73 -16.67 24.23
C GLY A 78 -10.83 -17.75 23.63
N LYS A 79 -10.70 -17.78 22.32
CA LYS A 79 -9.86 -18.73 21.60
C LYS A 79 -8.60 -18.07 21.07
N ARG A 80 -7.56 -18.86 20.94
CA ARG A 80 -6.31 -18.42 20.34
C ARG A 80 -6.16 -19.03 18.95
N ILE A 81 -5.59 -18.24 18.06
CA ILE A 81 -5.26 -18.69 16.73
C ILE A 81 -3.75 -18.76 16.57
N ASP A 82 -3.27 -19.88 16.04
CA ASP A 82 -1.87 -20.04 15.71
C ASP A 82 -1.59 -19.38 14.36
N TRP A 83 -0.81 -18.34 14.37
CA TRP A 83 -0.44 -17.60 13.15
C TRP A 83 0.43 -18.40 12.19
N ASN A 84 1.00 -19.50 12.65
CA ASN A 84 1.82 -20.38 11.81
C ASN A 84 0.99 -21.37 11.00
N GLU A 85 -0.29 -21.50 11.30
CA GLU A 85 -1.21 -22.31 10.52
C GLU A 85 -1.69 -21.53 9.30
N ASN A 86 -1.75 -22.21 8.16
CA ASN A 86 -2.25 -21.65 6.90
C ASN A 86 -3.69 -22.02 6.63
#